data_6d80e69f8dfd4ae711dca4af9aa26c56
#
_entry.id   6d80e69f8dfd4ae711dca4af9aa26c56
#
_cell.length_a   1.000
_cell.length_b   1.000
_cell.length_c   1.000
_cell.angle_alpha   90.00
_cell.angle_beta   90.00
_cell.angle_gamma   90.00
#
_symmetry.space_group_name_H-M   'P 1'
#
loop_
_entity.id
_entity.type
_entity.pdbx_description
1 polymer ?
#
loop_
_entity_poly.entity_id
_entity_poly.type
_entity_poly.pdbx_seq_one_letter_code
_entity_poly.pdbx_strand_id
1 'polypeptide(L)'
;MKLKEITIEITQQCPNYCIHCSSMSSLSKNHMMPLEKVKELIDDVDILGCEQISFSGGEPFLHKDLVKMVAYAYRKGMRVAVYTSGIYNDSKGYSAIPIKHLMELLPYSCKIIVNYEASTPETYDTIMGTKVEGWRLLHETILHSVRMGLEIEAHTVPM
;
A
#
# COMPACT_ATOMS: atom_id res chain seq x y z
N MET A 1 8.95 -24.99 11.86
CA MET A 1 8.66 -24.24 10.61
C MET A 1 8.48 -22.79 11.04
N LYS A 2 9.15 -21.83 10.42
CA LYS A 2 9.13 -20.42 10.85
C LYS A 2 8.32 -19.62 9.82
N LEU A 3 7.37 -18.82 10.26
CA LEU A 3 6.64 -17.90 9.41
C LEU A 3 7.59 -16.75 9.02
N LYS A 4 7.86 -16.56 7.71
CA LYS A 4 8.80 -15.52 7.28
C LYS A 4 8.11 -14.19 7.02
N GLU A 5 6.95 -14.23 6.42
CA GLU A 5 6.22 -13.04 5.98
C GLU A 5 4.72 -13.25 6.07
N ILE A 6 4.00 -12.17 6.34
CA ILE A 6 2.54 -12.09 6.25
C ILE A 6 2.15 -10.80 5.52
N THR A 7 1.10 -10.89 4.72
CA THR A 7 0.43 -9.72 4.13
C THR A 7 -0.95 -9.55 4.76
N ILE A 8 -1.28 -8.35 5.22
CA ILE A 8 -2.57 -8.01 5.81
C ILE A 8 -3.28 -6.99 4.94
N GLU A 9 -4.49 -7.33 4.48
CA GLU A 9 -5.40 -6.38 3.83
C GLU A 9 -6.10 -5.55 4.89
N ILE A 10 -5.70 -4.28 5.04
CA ILE A 10 -6.19 -3.40 6.10
C ILE A 10 -7.42 -2.57 5.71
N THR A 11 -7.72 -2.49 4.41
CA THR A 11 -8.89 -1.76 3.88
C THR A 11 -9.36 -2.35 2.57
N GLN A 12 -10.65 -2.20 2.27
CA GLN A 12 -11.22 -2.45 0.94
C GLN A 12 -11.49 -1.15 0.15
N GLN A 13 -11.18 0.01 0.73
CA GLN A 13 -11.28 1.28 0.04
C GLN A 13 -10.13 1.41 -0.98
N CYS A 14 -10.46 1.70 -2.25
CA CYS A 14 -9.47 1.85 -3.31
C CYS A 14 -9.96 2.84 -4.37
N PRO A 15 -9.11 3.72 -4.90
CA PRO A 15 -9.48 4.63 -5.97
C PRO A 15 -9.54 3.94 -7.36
N ASN A 16 -8.98 2.73 -7.47
CA ASN A 16 -8.88 1.97 -8.71
C ASN A 16 -9.95 0.87 -8.82
N TYR A 17 -10.09 0.33 -10.05
CA TYR A 17 -10.98 -0.76 -10.41
C TYR A 17 -10.22 -1.80 -11.25
N CYS A 18 -9.09 -2.29 -10.72
CA CYS A 18 -8.19 -3.19 -11.44
C CYS A 18 -8.92 -4.45 -11.92
N ILE A 19 -8.68 -4.85 -13.17
CA ILE A 19 -9.34 -6.04 -13.75
C ILE A 19 -8.93 -7.34 -13.07
N HIS A 20 -7.78 -7.38 -12.41
CA HIS A 20 -7.24 -8.52 -11.65
C HIS A 20 -7.46 -8.42 -10.14
N CYS A 21 -8.28 -7.46 -9.66
CA CYS A 21 -8.47 -7.24 -8.23
C CYS A 21 -9.20 -8.40 -7.54
N SER A 22 -8.49 -9.20 -6.75
CA SER A 22 -9.07 -10.32 -5.98
C SER A 22 -10.05 -9.87 -4.89
N SER A 23 -9.84 -8.69 -4.31
CA SER A 23 -10.67 -8.12 -3.24
C SER A 23 -11.87 -7.32 -3.75
N MET A 24 -11.97 -7.09 -5.07
CA MET A 24 -12.99 -6.22 -5.67
C MET A 24 -13.14 -4.90 -4.92
N SER A 25 -12.02 -4.30 -4.57
CA SER A 25 -11.94 -3.06 -3.81
C SER A 25 -12.47 -1.86 -4.61
N SER A 26 -13.02 -0.86 -3.93
CA SER A 26 -13.53 0.37 -4.56
C SER A 26 -13.71 1.48 -3.53
N LEU A 27 -13.90 2.73 -3.98
CA LEU A 27 -14.21 3.86 -3.08
C LEU A 27 -15.53 3.71 -2.33
N SER A 28 -16.47 2.91 -2.85
CA SER A 28 -17.74 2.65 -2.17
C SER A 28 -17.65 1.63 -1.02
N LYS A 29 -16.54 0.93 -0.90
CA LYS A 29 -16.28 -0.01 0.19
C LYS A 29 -15.81 0.75 1.42
N ASN A 30 -16.49 0.56 2.56
CA ASN A 30 -16.17 1.27 3.80
C ASN A 30 -15.49 0.36 4.85
N HIS A 31 -15.12 -0.86 4.46
CA HIS A 31 -14.48 -1.78 5.39
C HIS A 31 -13.02 -1.36 5.61
N MET A 32 -12.70 -1.06 6.88
CA MET A 32 -11.35 -0.79 7.35
C MET A 32 -11.09 -1.63 8.60
N MET A 33 -9.98 -2.35 8.65
CA MET A 33 -9.63 -3.15 9.81
C MET A 33 -9.24 -2.23 10.97
N PRO A 34 -9.87 -2.35 12.16
CA PRO A 34 -9.51 -1.52 13.30
C PRO A 34 -8.04 -1.66 13.69
N LEU A 35 -7.40 -0.56 14.09
CA LEU A 35 -6.00 -0.54 14.52
C LEU A 35 -5.68 -1.62 15.58
N GLU A 36 -6.54 -1.77 16.57
CA GLU A 36 -6.33 -2.76 17.64
C GLU A 36 -6.33 -4.19 17.11
N LYS A 37 -7.20 -4.49 16.11
CA LYS A 37 -7.21 -5.81 15.48
C LYS A 37 -5.93 -6.08 14.68
N VAL A 38 -5.38 -5.07 14.01
CA VAL A 38 -4.09 -5.19 13.33
C VAL A 38 -2.95 -5.43 14.32
N LYS A 39 -2.96 -4.74 15.48
CA LYS A 39 -1.97 -4.97 16.54
C LYS A 39 -2.04 -6.38 17.12
N GLU A 40 -3.24 -6.92 17.37
CA GLU A 40 -3.42 -8.31 17.79
C GLU A 40 -2.79 -9.28 16.79
N LEU A 41 -3.07 -9.10 15.48
CA LEU A 41 -2.48 -9.92 14.44
C LEU A 41 -0.94 -9.80 14.38
N ILE A 42 -0.41 -8.59 14.58
CA ILE A 42 1.05 -8.37 14.63
C ILE A 42 1.65 -9.12 15.84
N ASP A 43 1.00 -9.07 17.01
CA ASP A 43 1.45 -9.78 18.20
C ASP A 43 1.41 -11.31 18.00
N ASP A 44 0.36 -11.84 17.37
CA ASP A 44 0.23 -13.26 17.06
C ASP A 44 1.35 -13.74 16.12
N VAL A 45 1.65 -12.98 15.06
CA VAL A 45 2.70 -13.38 14.10
C VAL A 45 4.12 -13.14 14.63
N ASP A 46 4.30 -12.22 15.56
CA ASP A 46 5.56 -12.01 16.30
C ASP A 46 5.90 -13.27 17.11
N ILE A 47 4.94 -13.83 17.82
CA ILE A 47 5.10 -15.11 18.55
C ILE A 47 5.48 -16.26 17.60
N LEU A 48 4.98 -16.25 16.36
CA LEU A 48 5.33 -17.24 15.32
C LEU A 48 6.69 -16.98 14.66
N GLY A 49 7.40 -15.93 15.10
CA GLY A 49 8.73 -15.56 14.59
C GLY A 49 8.71 -14.96 13.19
N CYS A 50 7.64 -14.25 12.85
CA CYS A 50 7.52 -13.54 11.57
C CYS A 50 8.57 -12.43 11.45
N GLU A 51 9.24 -12.37 10.29
CA GLU A 51 10.33 -11.43 10.06
C GLU A 51 9.89 -10.19 9.27
N GLN A 52 8.79 -10.31 8.53
CA GLN A 52 8.28 -9.25 7.67
C GLN A 52 6.77 -9.18 7.69
N ILE A 53 6.26 -7.98 7.70
CA ILE A 53 4.84 -7.71 7.54
C ILE A 53 4.61 -6.74 6.38
N SER A 54 3.63 -7.04 5.54
CA SER A 54 3.23 -6.21 4.43
C SER A 54 1.79 -5.75 4.60
N PHE A 55 1.54 -4.45 4.51
CA PHE A 55 0.19 -3.89 4.51
C PHE A 55 -0.31 -3.72 3.08
N SER A 56 -1.48 -4.26 2.82
CA SER A 56 -2.14 -4.28 1.51
C SER A 56 -3.64 -4.02 1.68
N GLY A 57 -4.42 -4.34 0.65
CA GLY A 57 -5.87 -4.25 0.65
C GLY A 57 -6.38 -3.58 -0.61
N GLY A 58 -7.26 -2.60 -0.46
CA GLY A 58 -7.56 -1.66 -1.53
C GLY A 58 -6.37 -0.72 -1.75
N GLU A 59 -6.44 0.48 -1.20
CA GLU A 59 -5.29 1.41 -1.15
C GLU A 59 -4.96 1.71 0.32
N PRO A 60 -3.85 1.16 0.87
CA PRO A 60 -3.50 1.32 2.27
C PRO A 60 -3.33 2.77 2.73
N PHE A 61 -2.90 3.66 1.84
CA PHE A 61 -2.76 5.08 2.17
C PHE A 61 -4.09 5.79 2.44
N LEU A 62 -5.23 5.16 2.12
CA LEU A 62 -6.56 5.64 2.54
C LEU A 62 -6.90 5.25 3.98
N HIS A 63 -6.12 4.35 4.59
CA HIS A 63 -6.36 3.96 5.98
C HIS A 63 -5.74 4.96 6.96
N LYS A 64 -6.57 5.66 7.73
CA LYS A 64 -6.16 6.73 8.65
C LYS A 64 -5.11 6.34 9.69
N ASP A 65 -5.01 5.05 10.03
CA ASP A 65 -4.08 4.53 11.04
C ASP A 65 -2.88 3.77 10.43
N LEU A 66 -2.66 3.83 9.10
CA LEU A 66 -1.57 3.11 8.43
C LEU A 66 -0.21 3.35 9.11
N VAL A 67 0.15 4.60 9.35
CA VAL A 67 1.44 4.97 9.98
C VAL A 67 1.57 4.37 11.38
N LYS A 68 0.48 4.30 12.15
CA LYS A 68 0.49 3.69 13.49
C LYS A 68 0.70 2.17 13.41
N MET A 69 0.14 1.51 12.39
CA MET A 69 0.34 0.08 12.13
C MET A 69 1.79 -0.20 11.74
N VAL A 70 2.34 0.58 10.80
CA VAL A 70 3.75 0.50 10.39
C VAL A 70 4.67 0.70 11.59
N ALA A 71 4.45 1.74 12.39
CA ALA A 71 5.22 2.02 13.59
C ALA A 71 5.15 0.90 14.62
N TYR A 72 3.99 0.25 14.76
CA TYR A 72 3.82 -0.86 15.69
C TYR A 72 4.62 -2.09 15.26
N ALA A 73 4.51 -2.50 14.00
CA ALA A 73 5.26 -3.62 13.44
C ALA A 73 6.78 -3.38 13.47
N TYR A 74 7.22 -2.17 13.13
CA TYR A 74 8.63 -1.79 13.19
C TYR A 74 9.20 -1.89 14.61
N ARG A 75 8.45 -1.45 15.65
CA ARG A 75 8.88 -1.58 17.06
C ARG A 75 8.97 -3.02 17.54
N LYS A 76 8.27 -3.95 16.90
CA LYS A 76 8.40 -5.40 17.12
C LYS A 76 9.64 -6.00 16.42
N GLY A 77 10.42 -5.18 15.71
CA GLY A 77 11.62 -5.61 14.99
C GLY A 77 11.34 -6.23 13.61
N MET A 78 10.12 -6.12 13.10
CA MET A 78 9.76 -6.62 11.78
C MET A 78 10.19 -5.65 10.68
N ARG A 79 10.57 -6.17 9.53
CA ARG A 79 10.63 -5.40 8.28
C ARG A 79 9.20 -5.09 7.85
N VAL A 80 8.97 -3.87 7.39
CA VAL A 80 7.63 -3.44 7.01
C VAL A 80 7.59 -3.00 5.55
N ALA A 81 6.57 -3.46 4.83
CA ALA A 81 6.29 -3.01 3.48
C ALA A 81 4.83 -2.52 3.34
N VAL A 82 4.60 -1.61 2.40
CA VAL A 82 3.25 -1.15 2.03
C VAL A 82 3.08 -1.31 0.54
N TYR A 83 2.09 -2.11 0.13
CA TYR A 83 1.66 -2.23 -1.26
C TYR A 83 0.75 -1.05 -1.61
N THR A 84 0.98 -0.44 -2.75
CA THR A 84 0.17 0.70 -3.20
C THR A 84 0.05 0.75 -4.72
N SER A 85 -1.07 1.26 -5.19
CA SER A 85 -1.23 1.64 -6.59
C SER A 85 -0.48 2.95 -6.93
N GLY A 86 -0.02 3.68 -5.91
CA GLY A 86 0.56 5.01 -6.08
C GLY A 86 -0.46 6.11 -6.33
N ILE A 87 -1.75 5.78 -6.23
CA ILE A 87 -2.87 6.70 -6.50
C ILE A 87 -3.67 6.93 -5.23
N TYR A 88 -3.84 8.18 -4.86
CA TYR A 88 -4.60 8.62 -3.71
C TYR A 88 -5.90 9.31 -4.14
N ASN A 89 -6.91 9.28 -3.28
CA ASN A 89 -8.14 10.02 -3.50
C ASN A 89 -8.66 10.60 -2.18
N ASP A 90 -8.95 11.88 -2.19
CA ASP A 90 -9.58 12.59 -1.07
C ASP A 90 -10.68 13.55 -1.55
N SER A 91 -11.12 14.46 -0.69
CA SER A 91 -12.13 15.47 -1.02
C SER A 91 -11.74 16.43 -2.15
N LYS A 92 -10.44 16.48 -2.52
CA LYS A 92 -9.91 17.30 -3.62
C LYS A 92 -9.82 16.52 -4.94
N GLY A 93 -10.09 15.20 -4.89
CA GLY A 93 -10.01 14.32 -6.04
C GLY A 93 -8.78 13.41 -6.04
N TYR A 94 -8.41 12.93 -7.23
CA TYR A 94 -7.29 12.02 -7.42
C TYR A 94 -5.95 12.74 -7.47
N SER A 95 -4.93 12.15 -6.84
CA SER A 95 -3.55 12.65 -6.84
C SER A 95 -2.56 11.49 -6.70
N ALA A 96 -1.26 11.76 -6.88
CA ALA A 96 -0.20 10.92 -6.34
C ALA A 96 -0.34 10.83 -4.81
N ILE A 97 0.31 9.83 -4.19
CA ILE A 97 0.34 9.75 -2.72
C ILE A 97 0.94 11.05 -2.17
N PRO A 98 0.22 11.75 -1.28
CA PRO A 98 0.71 13.01 -0.74
C PRO A 98 2.07 12.85 -0.06
N ILE A 99 2.99 13.76 -0.33
CA ILE A 99 4.36 13.75 0.22
C ILE A 99 4.35 13.58 1.74
N LYS A 100 3.41 14.23 2.42
CA LYS A 100 3.23 14.12 3.87
C LYS A 100 3.10 12.66 4.32
N HIS A 101 2.27 11.85 3.65
CA HIS A 101 2.06 10.45 4.01
C HIS A 101 3.32 9.61 3.80
N LEU A 102 4.07 9.89 2.74
CA LEU A 102 5.35 9.23 2.47
C LEU A 102 6.41 9.60 3.53
N MET A 103 6.49 10.89 3.89
CA MET A 103 7.41 11.37 4.94
C MET A 103 7.16 10.71 6.30
N GLU A 104 5.90 10.45 6.64
CA GLU A 104 5.52 9.80 7.89
C GLU A 104 6.03 8.35 7.99
N LEU A 105 6.42 7.72 6.88
CA LEU A 105 6.96 6.35 6.84
C LEU A 105 8.50 6.29 6.95
N LEU A 106 9.20 7.38 6.67
CA LEU A 106 10.68 7.43 6.69
C LEU A 106 11.32 6.90 7.98
N PRO A 107 10.81 7.23 9.20
CA PRO A 107 11.43 6.77 10.45
C PRO A 107 11.42 5.25 10.64
N TYR A 108 10.63 4.54 9.85
CA TYR A 108 10.38 3.10 10.04
C TYR A 108 11.04 2.23 8.98
N SER A 109 11.93 2.79 8.13
CA SER A 109 12.58 2.07 7.04
C SER A 109 11.58 1.23 6.21
N CYS A 110 10.37 1.80 6.01
CA CYS A 110 9.28 1.11 5.35
C CYS A 110 9.53 1.05 3.84
N LYS A 111 9.46 -0.17 3.27
CA LYS A 111 9.52 -0.38 1.83
C LYS A 111 8.16 -0.04 1.19
N ILE A 112 8.18 0.67 0.09
CA ILE A 112 7.00 0.90 -0.75
C ILE A 112 7.04 -0.05 -1.93
N ILE A 113 5.99 -0.87 -2.08
CA ILE A 113 5.85 -1.79 -3.20
C ILE A 113 4.73 -1.27 -4.09
N VAL A 114 5.08 -0.88 -5.30
CA VAL A 114 4.12 -0.31 -6.24
C VAL A 114 3.66 -1.33 -7.28
N ASN A 115 2.39 -1.28 -7.65
CA ASN A 115 1.84 -2.04 -8.77
C ASN A 115 2.23 -1.37 -10.08
N TYR A 116 3.17 -1.97 -10.82
CA TYR A 116 3.67 -1.47 -12.09
C TYR A 116 3.26 -2.42 -13.22
N GLU A 117 1.99 -2.37 -13.63
CA GLU A 117 1.36 -3.40 -14.46
C GLU A 117 1.65 -3.25 -15.98
N ALA A 118 2.10 -2.09 -16.42
CA ALA A 118 2.43 -1.85 -17.82
C ALA A 118 3.42 -0.69 -17.99
N SER A 119 4.13 -0.69 -19.12
CA SER A 119 5.09 0.36 -19.49
C SER A 119 4.46 1.54 -20.24
N THR A 120 3.21 1.42 -20.68
CA THR A 120 2.50 2.49 -21.38
C THR A 120 1.30 2.98 -20.59
N PRO A 121 0.99 4.29 -20.65
CA PRO A 121 -0.15 4.87 -19.93
C PRO A 121 -1.48 4.18 -20.25
N GLU A 122 -1.75 3.95 -21.52
CA GLU A 122 -3.03 3.40 -22.00
C GLU A 122 -3.26 1.99 -21.46
N THR A 123 -2.22 1.14 -21.51
CA THR A 123 -2.30 -0.22 -21.00
C THR A 123 -2.43 -0.24 -19.48
N TYR A 124 -1.63 0.58 -18.79
CA TYR A 124 -1.69 0.69 -17.33
C TYR A 124 -3.07 1.13 -16.88
N ASP A 125 -3.60 2.23 -17.44
CA ASP A 125 -4.88 2.80 -17.03
C ASP A 125 -6.05 1.84 -17.32
N THR A 126 -5.94 1.04 -18.40
CA THR A 126 -6.91 -0.01 -18.72
C THR A 126 -6.87 -1.14 -17.67
N ILE A 127 -5.69 -1.66 -17.34
CA ILE A 127 -5.51 -2.75 -16.38
C ILE A 127 -5.94 -2.31 -14.96
N MET A 128 -5.50 -1.13 -14.55
CA MET A 128 -5.79 -0.60 -13.23
C MET A 128 -7.20 -0.02 -13.11
N GLY A 129 -7.93 0.08 -14.21
CA GLY A 129 -9.28 0.64 -14.24
C GLY A 129 -9.34 2.07 -13.69
N THR A 130 -8.31 2.87 -13.97
CA THR A 130 -8.23 4.24 -13.46
C THR A 130 -9.18 5.16 -14.21
N LYS A 131 -9.78 6.12 -13.49
CA LYS A 131 -10.64 7.16 -14.08
C LYS A 131 -9.89 8.45 -14.38
N VAL A 132 -8.58 8.43 -14.22
CA VAL A 132 -7.66 9.56 -14.34
C VAL A 132 -6.36 9.06 -14.96
N GLU A 133 -5.40 9.95 -15.20
CA GLU A 133 -4.05 9.60 -15.66
C GLU A 133 -3.26 8.83 -14.58
N GLY A 134 -3.71 7.60 -14.28
CA GLY A 134 -3.18 6.80 -13.18
C GLY A 134 -1.68 6.48 -13.33
N TRP A 135 -1.25 6.19 -14.55
CA TRP A 135 0.16 5.97 -14.87
C TRP A 135 1.03 7.17 -14.47
N ARG A 136 0.59 8.40 -14.78
CA ARG A 136 1.29 9.63 -14.40
C ARG A 136 1.35 9.79 -12.88
N LEU A 137 0.23 9.55 -12.18
CA LEU A 137 0.16 9.66 -10.72
C LEU A 137 1.06 8.64 -10.01
N LEU A 138 1.12 7.41 -10.52
CA LEU A 138 2.05 6.38 -10.04
C LEU A 138 3.51 6.87 -10.16
N HIS A 139 3.90 7.38 -11.33
CA HIS A 139 5.26 7.86 -11.56
C HIS A 139 5.61 9.05 -10.65
N GLU A 140 4.66 9.94 -10.40
CA GLU A 140 4.83 11.04 -9.46
C GLU A 140 5.06 10.52 -8.03
N THR A 141 4.30 9.50 -7.59
CA THR A 141 4.52 8.82 -6.31
C THR A 141 5.90 8.19 -6.23
N ILE A 142 6.33 7.48 -7.28
CA ILE A 142 7.67 6.87 -7.35
C ILE A 142 8.75 7.94 -7.21
N LEU A 143 8.66 9.02 -7.99
CA LEU A 143 9.64 10.12 -7.95
C LEU A 143 9.71 10.78 -6.58
N HIS A 144 8.58 11.03 -5.94
CA HIS A 144 8.53 11.58 -4.59
C HIS A 144 9.24 10.65 -3.59
N SER A 145 8.93 9.37 -3.63
CA SER A 145 9.48 8.36 -2.72
C SER A 145 11.00 8.21 -2.88
N VAL A 146 11.48 8.12 -4.14
CA VAL A 146 12.93 8.05 -4.43
C VAL A 146 13.67 9.30 -3.95
N ARG A 147 13.12 10.48 -4.21
CA ARG A 147 13.73 11.76 -3.78
C ARG A 147 13.82 11.88 -2.26
N MET A 148 12.93 11.24 -1.53
CA MET A 148 12.95 11.21 -0.08
C MET A 148 13.81 10.07 0.50
N GLY A 149 14.36 9.19 -0.33
CA GLY A 149 15.18 8.06 0.11
C GLY A 149 14.39 6.87 0.64
N LEU A 150 13.09 6.75 0.32
CA LEU A 150 12.33 5.54 0.59
C LEU A 150 12.77 4.40 -0.33
N GLU A 151 12.84 3.19 0.20
CA GLU A 151 13.05 1.99 -0.60
C GLU A 151 11.79 1.70 -1.42
N ILE A 152 11.95 1.54 -2.74
CA ILE A 152 10.85 1.22 -3.66
C ILE A 152 11.13 -0.07 -4.40
N GLU A 153 10.09 -0.87 -4.55
CA GLU A 153 10.04 -2.08 -5.36
C GLU A 153 8.82 -2.04 -6.28
N ALA A 154 8.98 -2.49 -7.52
CA ALA A 154 7.88 -2.58 -8.47
C ALA A 154 7.45 -4.04 -8.63
N HIS A 155 6.15 -4.29 -8.49
CA HIS A 155 5.54 -5.59 -8.75
C HIS A 155 4.67 -5.51 -10.00
N THR A 156 4.71 -6.57 -10.80
CA THR A 156 3.87 -6.76 -11.98
C THR A 156 3.18 -8.11 -11.89
N VAL A 157 1.89 -8.16 -12.13
CA VAL A 157 1.12 -9.40 -12.26
C VAL A 157 1.05 -9.77 -13.74
N PRO A 158 1.70 -10.86 -14.19
CA PRO A 158 1.60 -11.27 -15.58
C PRO A 158 0.17 -11.73 -15.87
N MET A 159 -0.41 -11.22 -16.95
CA MET A 159 -1.77 -11.52 -17.42
C MET A 159 -1.75 -12.09 -18.82
#